data_6c5e06ea00768191763d185271475669
#
_entry.id   6c5e06ea00768191763d185271475669
#
_cell.length_a   1.000
_cell.length_b   1.000
_cell.length_c   1.000
_cell.angle_alpha   90.00
_cell.angle_beta   90.00
_cell.angle_gamma   90.00
#
_symmetry.space_group_name_H-M   'P 1'
#
loop_
_entity.id
_entity.type
_entity.pdbx_description
1 polymer ?
#
loop_
_entity_poly.entity_id
_entity_poly.type
_entity_poly.pdbx_seq_one_letter_code
_entity_poly.pdbx_strand_id
1 'polypeptide(L)'
;GNMYTHSMPNYERILKEGLLSYIPRIEKIKDDDMREGLLHIIEGIKNYIQRCTEYLQTVCADENLINALKKVPLYPADNIYEAIVSWNFILYLDNCDNLGCVASGLYPYYKGEDVTDVLKNLYDNLDANCGYSMALGVDYTPLTIQCLEASKGKRRPMIELFVNDDT
;
A
#
# COMPACT_ATOMS: atom_id res chain seq x y z
N GLY A 1 0.71 16.93 17.07
CA GLY A 1 -0.65 16.44 16.78
C GLY A 1 -0.62 15.63 15.50
N ASN A 2 -1.16 14.43 15.55
CA ASN A 2 -1.30 13.62 14.34
C ASN A 2 -2.29 14.33 13.42
N MET A 3 -1.82 14.77 12.29
CA MET A 3 -2.69 15.22 11.21
C MET A 3 -3.15 13.97 10.46
N TYR A 4 -4.43 13.65 10.58
CA TYR A 4 -5.04 12.65 9.71
C TYR A 4 -5.36 13.28 8.37
N THR A 5 -5.09 12.56 7.30
CA THR A 5 -5.61 12.91 5.99
C THR A 5 -6.68 11.88 5.60
N HIS A 6 -7.82 12.37 5.12
CA HIS A 6 -8.85 11.51 4.51
C HIS A 6 -8.61 11.33 3.01
N SER A 7 -7.59 11.99 2.47
CA SER A 7 -7.23 11.88 1.05
C SER A 7 -6.42 10.63 0.83
N MET A 8 -6.99 9.71 0.12
CA MET A 8 -6.36 8.45 -0.26
C MET A 8 -5.21 8.70 -1.26
N PRO A 9 -4.02 8.10 -1.02
CA PRO A 9 -2.95 8.10 -2.02
C PRO A 9 -3.39 7.48 -3.34
N ASN A 10 -2.77 7.89 -4.44
CA ASN A 10 -3.00 7.25 -5.73
C ASN A 10 -2.24 5.92 -5.81
N TYR A 11 -2.76 4.91 -5.11
CA TYR A 11 -2.16 3.58 -5.03
C TYR A 11 -1.96 2.95 -6.41
N GLU A 12 -2.96 3.04 -7.30
CA GLU A 12 -2.87 2.48 -8.64
C GLU A 12 -1.61 2.98 -9.38
N ARG A 13 -1.37 4.28 -9.33
CA ARG A 13 -0.20 4.87 -9.97
C ARG A 13 1.10 4.43 -9.30
N ILE A 14 1.15 4.43 -7.98
CA ILE A 14 2.35 4.04 -7.22
C ILE A 14 2.70 2.59 -7.50
N LEU A 15 1.72 1.69 -7.50
CA LEU A 15 1.95 0.28 -7.81
C LEU A 15 2.46 0.07 -9.24
N LYS A 16 1.90 0.81 -10.20
CA LYS A 16 2.19 0.65 -11.62
C LYS A 16 3.50 1.31 -12.05
N GLU A 17 3.83 2.47 -11.48
CA GLU A 17 4.95 3.30 -11.95
C GLU A 17 6.10 3.39 -10.92
N GLY A 18 5.82 3.17 -9.65
CA GLY A 18 6.75 3.40 -8.54
C GLY A 18 6.92 4.89 -8.20
N LEU A 19 7.38 5.19 -6.98
CA LEU A 19 7.59 6.57 -6.53
C LEU A 19 8.68 7.32 -7.30
N LEU A 20 9.70 6.62 -7.80
CA LEU A 20 10.77 7.26 -8.57
C LEU A 20 10.29 7.82 -9.91
N SER A 21 9.15 7.34 -10.43
CA SER A 21 8.53 7.89 -11.65
C SER A 21 8.08 9.33 -11.50
N TYR A 22 7.95 9.83 -10.27
CA TYR A 22 7.57 11.22 -10.02
C TYR A 22 8.73 12.19 -10.23
N ILE A 23 10.00 11.75 -10.14
CA ILE A 23 11.19 12.62 -10.26
C ILE A 23 11.17 13.46 -11.55
N PRO A 24 10.99 12.88 -12.77
CA PRO A 24 10.97 13.68 -14.00
C PRO A 24 9.82 14.70 -14.08
N ARG A 25 8.77 14.50 -13.28
CA ARG A 25 7.65 15.44 -13.17
C ARG A 25 7.98 16.55 -12.19
N ILE A 26 8.61 16.20 -11.06
CA ILE A 26 9.08 17.16 -10.05
C ILE A 26 10.10 18.12 -10.66
N GLU A 27 11.04 17.61 -11.47
CA GLU A 27 12.07 18.40 -12.16
C GLU A 27 11.50 19.48 -13.12
N LYS A 28 10.25 19.30 -13.58
CA LYS A 28 9.55 20.28 -14.43
C LYS A 28 8.85 21.40 -13.65
N ILE A 29 8.81 21.33 -12.34
CA ILE A 29 8.19 22.34 -11.49
C ILE A 29 9.06 23.59 -11.54
N LYS A 30 8.42 24.73 -11.84
CA LYS A 30 9.13 26.02 -12.00
C LYS A 30 9.51 26.68 -10.67
N ASP A 31 8.74 26.37 -9.62
CA ASP A 31 9.01 26.85 -8.26
C ASP A 31 10.16 26.03 -7.68
N ASP A 32 11.28 26.70 -7.42
CA ASP A 32 12.51 26.06 -6.95
C ASP A 32 12.33 25.45 -5.56
N ASP A 33 11.69 26.17 -4.64
CA ASP A 33 11.49 25.69 -3.25
C ASP A 33 10.59 24.45 -3.23
N MET A 34 9.51 24.47 -4.01
CA MET A 34 8.61 23.32 -4.15
C MET A 34 9.33 22.12 -4.78
N ARG A 35 10.12 22.36 -5.83
CA ARG A 35 10.88 21.30 -6.50
C ARG A 35 11.87 20.64 -5.57
N GLU A 36 12.68 21.42 -4.89
CA GLU A 36 13.67 20.93 -3.92
C GLU A 36 12.99 20.19 -2.76
N GLY A 37 11.90 20.75 -2.21
CA GLY A 37 11.14 20.13 -1.14
C GLY A 37 10.61 18.74 -1.53
N LEU A 38 10.06 18.58 -2.73
CA LEU A 38 9.57 17.30 -3.22
C LEU A 38 10.70 16.30 -3.48
N LEU A 39 11.85 16.73 -3.99
CA LEU A 39 13.03 15.86 -4.14
C LEU A 39 13.56 15.40 -2.78
N HIS A 40 13.59 16.26 -1.78
CA HIS A 40 13.96 15.91 -0.41
C HIS A 40 12.99 14.87 0.19
N ILE A 41 11.67 14.97 -0.11
CA ILE A 41 10.70 13.95 0.32
C ILE A 41 11.04 12.59 -0.30
N ILE A 42 11.33 12.52 -1.60
CA ILE A 42 11.72 11.26 -2.26
C ILE A 42 12.98 10.68 -1.62
N GLU A 43 13.99 11.50 -1.35
CA GLU A 43 15.22 11.04 -0.71
C GLU A 43 14.97 10.58 0.75
N GLY A 44 14.10 11.28 1.48
CA GLY A 44 13.66 10.87 2.82
C GLY A 44 12.98 9.51 2.82
N ILE A 45 12.12 9.23 1.82
CA ILE A 45 11.45 7.93 1.65
C ILE A 45 12.48 6.83 1.37
N LYS A 46 13.44 7.06 0.48
CA LYS A 46 14.53 6.10 0.19
C LYS A 46 15.32 5.75 1.44
N ASN A 47 15.73 6.76 2.22
CA ASN A 47 16.43 6.57 3.48
C ASN A 47 15.58 5.79 4.50
N TYR A 48 14.28 6.05 4.56
CA TYR A 48 13.37 5.33 5.46
C TYR A 48 13.25 3.85 5.06
N ILE A 49 13.08 3.55 3.77
CA ILE A 49 13.06 2.18 3.24
C ILE A 49 14.36 1.44 3.59
N GLN A 50 15.50 2.08 3.35
CA GLN A 50 16.79 1.49 3.68
C GLN A 50 16.90 1.13 5.15
N ARG A 51 16.55 2.04 6.06
CA ARG A 51 16.55 1.79 7.51
C ARG A 51 15.59 0.67 7.92
N CYS A 52 14.39 0.62 7.33
CA CYS A 52 13.46 -0.48 7.57
C CYS A 52 14.05 -1.81 7.11
N THR A 53 14.66 -1.85 5.94
CA THR A 53 15.30 -3.07 5.40
C THR A 53 16.47 -3.54 6.26
N GLU A 54 17.34 -2.62 6.68
CA GLU A 54 18.45 -2.91 7.60
C GLU A 54 17.96 -3.46 8.94
N TYR A 55 16.93 -2.85 9.52
CA TYR A 55 16.33 -3.33 10.77
C TYR A 55 15.74 -4.74 10.60
N LEU A 56 14.97 -4.98 9.55
CA LEU A 56 14.39 -6.30 9.29
C LEU A 56 15.47 -7.40 9.16
N GLN A 57 16.61 -7.09 8.57
CA GLN A 57 17.75 -8.02 8.50
C GLN A 57 18.30 -8.39 9.88
N THR A 58 18.21 -7.49 10.86
CA THR A 58 18.69 -7.77 12.23
C THR A 58 17.74 -8.63 13.05
N VAL A 59 16.44 -8.61 12.74
CA VAL A 59 15.42 -9.36 13.49
C VAL A 59 15.02 -10.67 12.81
N CYS A 60 15.79 -11.14 11.83
CA CYS A 60 15.56 -12.38 11.08
C CYS A 60 14.15 -12.42 10.43
N ALA A 61 13.72 -11.30 9.88
CA ALA A 61 12.45 -11.22 9.16
C ALA A 61 12.47 -12.05 7.87
N ASP A 62 11.30 -12.32 7.34
CA ASP A 62 11.10 -13.02 6.09
C ASP A 62 11.91 -12.36 4.94
N GLU A 63 12.74 -13.14 4.26
CA GLU A 63 13.53 -12.66 3.12
C GLU A 63 12.65 -12.12 1.99
N ASN A 64 11.44 -12.65 1.80
CA ASN A 64 10.50 -12.15 0.79
C ASN A 64 10.10 -10.70 1.09
N LEU A 65 9.83 -10.37 2.37
CA LEU A 65 9.52 -9.02 2.78
C LEU A 65 10.72 -8.07 2.56
N ILE A 66 11.92 -8.50 2.93
CA ILE A 66 13.14 -7.72 2.75
C ILE A 66 13.38 -7.44 1.25
N ASN A 67 13.23 -8.46 0.40
CA ASN A 67 13.42 -8.33 -1.04
C ASN A 67 12.35 -7.45 -1.68
N ALA A 68 11.09 -7.59 -1.26
CA ALA A 68 10.03 -6.70 -1.71
C ALA A 68 10.33 -5.24 -1.34
N LEU A 69 10.71 -4.95 -0.09
CA LEU A 69 11.00 -3.59 0.36
C LEU A 69 12.22 -2.95 -0.30
N LYS A 70 13.19 -3.74 -0.76
CA LYS A 70 14.31 -3.21 -1.56
C LYS A 70 13.86 -2.66 -2.92
N LYS A 71 12.67 -3.03 -3.38
CA LYS A 71 12.11 -2.65 -4.66
C LYS A 71 10.93 -1.69 -4.52
N VAL A 72 9.88 -2.11 -3.81
CA VAL A 72 8.66 -1.33 -3.69
C VAL A 72 8.65 -0.53 -2.39
N PRO A 73 8.03 0.67 -2.36
CA PRO A 73 7.26 1.36 -3.42
C PRO A 73 8.09 2.21 -4.38
N LEU A 74 9.42 2.16 -4.35
CA LEU A 74 10.27 3.00 -5.21
C LEU A 74 10.11 2.65 -6.70
N TYR A 75 10.01 1.37 -7.02
CA TYR A 75 9.81 0.82 -8.36
C TYR A 75 8.45 0.14 -8.48
N PRO A 76 7.97 -0.15 -9.71
CA PRO A 76 6.73 -0.87 -9.95
C PRO A 76 6.67 -2.22 -9.23
N ALA A 77 5.47 -2.62 -8.79
CA ALA A 77 5.21 -3.97 -8.33
C ALA A 77 5.04 -4.93 -9.51
N ASP A 78 5.63 -6.13 -9.44
CA ASP A 78 5.52 -7.16 -10.48
C ASP A 78 4.52 -8.27 -10.12
N ASN A 79 4.14 -8.37 -8.87
CA ASN A 79 3.26 -9.41 -8.35
C ASN A 79 2.41 -8.90 -7.18
N ILE A 80 1.41 -9.69 -6.77
CA ILE A 80 0.46 -9.31 -5.72
C ILE A 80 1.13 -9.13 -4.35
N TYR A 81 2.17 -9.90 -4.02
CA TYR A 81 2.88 -9.76 -2.75
C TYR A 81 3.57 -8.40 -2.67
N GLU A 82 4.33 -8.02 -3.69
CA GLU A 82 4.95 -6.70 -3.78
C GLU A 82 3.90 -5.57 -3.77
N ALA A 83 2.77 -5.77 -4.44
CA ALA A 83 1.67 -4.80 -4.42
C ALA A 83 1.10 -4.61 -3.01
N ILE A 84 0.87 -5.69 -2.25
CA ILE A 84 0.39 -5.63 -0.86
C ILE A 84 1.42 -4.93 0.04
N VAL A 85 2.71 -5.28 -0.08
CA VAL A 85 3.80 -4.64 0.68
C VAL A 85 3.89 -3.15 0.37
N SER A 86 3.81 -2.78 -0.89
CA SER A 86 3.81 -1.37 -1.32
C SER A 86 2.62 -0.61 -0.75
N TRP A 87 1.42 -1.19 -0.83
CA TRP A 87 0.19 -0.60 -0.30
C TRP A 87 0.29 -0.30 1.20
N ASN A 88 0.72 -1.32 1.95
CA ASN A 88 0.90 -1.19 3.40
C ASN A 88 1.95 -0.12 3.75
N PHE A 89 3.08 -0.08 3.03
CA PHE A 89 4.12 0.90 3.26
C PHE A 89 3.65 2.34 3.00
N ILE A 90 2.95 2.57 1.88
CA ILE A 90 2.43 3.88 1.51
C ILE A 90 1.35 4.35 2.50
N LEU A 91 0.49 3.46 2.98
CA LEU A 91 -0.50 3.78 3.99
C LEU A 91 0.14 4.42 5.24
N TYR A 92 1.19 3.78 5.76
CA TYR A 92 1.88 4.29 6.95
C TYR A 92 2.71 5.54 6.67
N LEU A 93 3.24 5.68 5.46
CA LEU A 93 4.00 6.86 5.06
C LEU A 93 3.11 8.10 4.97
N ASP A 94 1.93 7.95 4.39
CA ASP A 94 0.95 9.04 4.21
C ASP A 94 0.14 9.32 5.49
N ASN A 95 0.08 8.35 6.41
CA ASN A 95 -0.77 8.41 7.61
C ASN A 95 -2.26 8.65 7.28
N CYS A 96 -2.72 8.10 6.15
CA CYS A 96 -4.12 8.12 5.75
C CYS A 96 -4.93 7.12 6.56
N ASP A 97 -6.15 7.48 6.93
CA ASP A 97 -7.07 6.59 7.65
C ASP A 97 -7.95 5.73 6.73
N ASN A 98 -7.94 6.00 5.43
CA ASN A 98 -8.70 5.29 4.42
C ASN A 98 -7.77 4.53 3.46
N LEU A 99 -7.95 3.22 3.38
CA LEU A 99 -7.14 2.37 2.52
C LEU A 99 -7.57 2.38 1.04
N GLY A 100 -8.71 2.97 0.72
CA GLY A 100 -9.26 2.95 -0.63
C GLY A 100 -9.79 1.58 -1.05
N CYS A 101 -9.89 1.35 -2.35
CA CYS A 101 -10.44 0.13 -2.97
C CYS A 101 -9.36 -0.97 -3.07
N VAL A 102 -9.11 -1.68 -1.98
CA VAL A 102 -7.98 -2.62 -1.86
C VAL A 102 -8.09 -3.79 -2.84
N ALA A 103 -9.24 -4.48 -2.92
CA ALA A 103 -9.37 -5.64 -3.80
C ALA A 103 -9.25 -5.24 -5.27
N SER A 104 -9.95 -4.18 -5.71
CA SER A 104 -9.85 -3.69 -7.10
C SER A 104 -8.45 -3.18 -7.44
N GLY A 105 -7.80 -2.46 -6.52
CA GLY A 105 -6.47 -1.90 -6.76
C GLY A 105 -5.36 -2.96 -6.81
N LEU A 106 -5.52 -4.06 -6.08
CA LEU A 106 -4.58 -5.18 -6.09
C LEU A 106 -4.86 -6.19 -7.22
N TYR A 107 -6.09 -6.23 -7.76
CA TYR A 107 -6.51 -7.23 -8.73
C TYR A 107 -5.64 -7.30 -10.00
N PRO A 108 -5.09 -6.21 -10.56
CA PRO A 108 -4.18 -6.27 -11.70
C PRO A 108 -2.91 -7.10 -11.48
N TYR A 109 -2.53 -7.34 -10.23
CA TYR A 109 -1.35 -8.11 -9.83
C TYR A 109 -1.68 -9.55 -9.43
N TYR A 110 -2.97 -9.87 -9.30
CA TYR A 110 -3.47 -11.18 -8.91
C TYR A 110 -3.51 -12.15 -10.10
N LYS A 111 -2.93 -13.33 -9.94
CA LYS A 111 -2.87 -14.39 -10.96
C LYS A 111 -3.56 -15.68 -10.53
N GLY A 112 -4.37 -15.63 -9.46
CA GLY A 112 -5.10 -16.78 -8.95
C GLY A 112 -4.47 -17.46 -7.71
N GLU A 113 -3.38 -16.91 -7.19
CA GLU A 113 -2.72 -17.42 -5.99
C GLU A 113 -3.53 -17.17 -4.72
N ASP A 114 -3.36 -18.05 -3.71
CA ASP A 114 -3.91 -17.80 -2.38
C ASP A 114 -3.02 -16.82 -1.61
N VAL A 115 -3.54 -15.62 -1.36
CA VAL A 115 -2.88 -14.55 -0.61
C VAL A 115 -3.60 -14.23 0.71
N THR A 116 -4.52 -15.11 1.14
CA THR A 116 -5.35 -14.89 2.33
C THR A 116 -4.50 -14.63 3.57
N ASP A 117 -3.41 -15.35 3.78
CA ASP A 117 -2.54 -15.18 4.95
C ASP A 117 -1.76 -13.86 4.89
N VAL A 118 -1.33 -13.42 3.70
CA VAL A 118 -0.68 -12.12 3.53
C VAL A 118 -1.66 -10.98 3.81
N LEU A 119 -2.90 -11.11 3.34
CA LEU A 119 -3.98 -10.16 3.63
C LEU A 119 -4.36 -10.14 5.11
N LYS A 120 -4.34 -11.29 5.80
CA LYS A 120 -4.54 -11.35 7.26
C LYS A 120 -3.47 -10.53 7.98
N ASN A 121 -2.20 -10.67 7.61
CA ASN A 121 -1.12 -9.89 8.19
C ASN A 121 -1.31 -8.38 7.96
N LEU A 122 -1.72 -7.98 6.74
CA LEU A 122 -2.08 -6.60 6.45
C LEU A 122 -3.19 -6.11 7.40
N TYR A 123 -4.27 -6.88 7.57
CA TYR A 123 -5.41 -6.49 8.39
C TYR A 123 -5.09 -6.53 9.89
N ASP A 124 -4.21 -7.42 10.36
CA ASP A 124 -3.70 -7.40 11.73
C ASP A 124 -2.94 -6.10 12.02
N ASN A 125 -2.11 -5.67 11.07
CA ASN A 125 -1.43 -4.39 11.18
C ASN A 125 -2.40 -3.21 11.22
N LEU A 126 -3.45 -3.25 10.41
CA LEU A 126 -4.48 -2.20 10.37
C LEU A 126 -5.31 -2.16 11.66
N ASP A 127 -5.70 -3.32 12.20
CA ASP A 127 -6.44 -3.39 13.47
C ASP A 127 -5.57 -2.88 14.64
N ALA A 128 -4.28 -3.22 14.65
CA ALA A 128 -3.33 -2.78 15.69
C ALA A 128 -3.03 -1.27 15.62
N ASN A 129 -3.00 -0.69 14.43
CA ASN A 129 -2.61 0.70 14.20
C ASN A 129 -3.77 1.63 13.84
N CYS A 130 -5.00 1.23 14.14
CA CYS A 130 -6.20 2.05 13.99
C CYS A 130 -6.53 2.43 12.54
N GLY A 131 -6.23 1.60 11.54
CA GLY A 131 -6.76 1.73 10.19
C GLY A 131 -8.29 1.82 10.22
N TYR A 132 -8.88 2.87 9.61
CA TYR A 132 -10.29 3.19 9.83
C TYR A 132 -11.22 2.47 8.88
N SER A 133 -11.09 2.70 7.59
CA SER A 133 -11.99 2.13 6.58
C SER A 133 -11.26 1.64 5.34
N MET A 134 -11.91 0.72 4.64
CA MET A 134 -11.42 0.11 3.43
C MET A 134 -12.61 -0.27 2.54
N ALA A 135 -12.58 0.15 1.28
CA ALA A 135 -13.47 -0.39 0.26
C ALA A 135 -12.82 -1.60 -0.42
N LEU A 136 -13.63 -2.57 -0.83
CA LEU A 136 -13.13 -3.71 -1.62
C LEU A 136 -13.18 -3.43 -3.12
N GLY A 137 -14.02 -2.50 -3.54
CA GLY A 137 -14.26 -2.15 -4.93
C GLY A 137 -15.65 -2.61 -5.38
N VAL A 138 -15.95 -2.35 -6.65
CA VAL A 138 -17.28 -2.63 -7.24
C VAL A 138 -17.35 -4.01 -7.89
N ASP A 139 -16.20 -4.62 -8.19
CA ASP A 139 -16.13 -5.92 -8.84
C ASP A 139 -16.01 -7.04 -7.82
N TYR A 140 -16.89 -8.04 -7.93
CA TYR A 140 -16.85 -9.22 -7.09
C TYR A 140 -15.92 -10.27 -7.71
N THR A 141 -14.66 -10.25 -7.28
CA THR A 141 -13.59 -11.13 -7.81
C THR A 141 -13.18 -12.20 -6.80
N PRO A 142 -12.43 -13.24 -7.19
CA PRO A 142 -11.85 -14.19 -6.24
C PRO A 142 -10.98 -13.51 -5.18
N LEU A 143 -10.30 -12.41 -5.52
CA LEU A 143 -9.52 -11.64 -4.56
C LEU A 143 -10.42 -10.92 -3.54
N THR A 144 -11.61 -10.44 -3.94
CA THR A 144 -12.60 -9.87 -3.03
C THR A 144 -12.99 -10.87 -1.94
N ILE A 145 -13.17 -12.15 -2.31
CA ILE A 145 -13.47 -13.22 -1.36
C ILE A 145 -12.31 -13.43 -0.39
N GLN A 146 -11.08 -13.46 -0.86
CA GLN A 146 -9.90 -13.59 0.01
C GLN A 146 -9.76 -12.39 0.97
N CYS A 147 -10.06 -11.19 0.51
CA CYS A 147 -10.11 -10.00 1.37
C CYS A 147 -11.16 -10.15 2.49
N LEU A 148 -12.36 -10.63 2.16
CA LEU A 148 -13.42 -10.87 3.15
C LEU A 148 -13.02 -11.98 4.14
N GLU A 149 -12.44 -13.08 3.66
CA GLU A 149 -11.93 -14.15 4.52
C GLU A 149 -10.84 -13.65 5.48
N ALA A 150 -9.91 -12.84 4.99
CA ALA A 150 -8.83 -12.28 5.77
C ALA A 150 -9.33 -11.30 6.86
N SER A 151 -10.47 -10.67 6.66
CA SER A 151 -11.05 -9.71 7.60
C SER A 151 -11.82 -10.34 8.77
N LYS A 152 -12.11 -11.63 8.70
CA LYS A 152 -12.91 -12.32 9.74
C LYS A 152 -12.32 -12.16 11.13
N GLY A 153 -13.15 -11.71 12.07
CA GLY A 153 -12.76 -11.52 13.47
C GLY A 153 -11.94 -10.26 13.76
N LYS A 154 -11.67 -9.43 12.76
CA LYS A 154 -11.00 -8.14 12.94
C LYS A 154 -12.01 -7.04 13.28
N ARG A 155 -11.61 -6.13 14.15
CA ARG A 155 -12.43 -4.95 14.49
C ARG A 155 -12.26 -3.83 13.46
N ARG A 156 -11.11 -3.82 12.78
CA ARG A 156 -10.71 -2.79 11.81
C ARG A 156 -9.90 -3.43 10.68
N PRO A 157 -9.87 -2.82 9.50
CA PRO A 157 -10.67 -1.65 9.09
C PRO A 157 -12.16 -1.99 8.97
N MET A 158 -13.03 -0.99 9.02
CA MET A 158 -14.42 -1.14 8.60
C MET A 158 -14.43 -1.38 7.09
N ILE A 159 -15.12 -2.46 6.68
CA ILE A 159 -15.12 -2.90 5.28
C ILE A 159 -16.38 -2.41 4.58
N GLU A 160 -16.20 -1.79 3.43
CA GLU A 160 -17.28 -1.38 2.54
C GLU A 160 -17.28 -2.29 1.31
N LEU A 161 -18.38 -3.01 1.14
CA LEU A 161 -18.66 -3.81 -0.05
C LEU A 161 -19.76 -3.14 -0.85
N PHE A 162 -19.46 -2.78 -2.09
CA PHE A 162 -20.46 -2.27 -3.02
C PHE A 162 -21.20 -3.45 -3.64
N VAL A 163 -22.53 -3.46 -3.47
CA VAL A 163 -23.42 -4.46 -4.06
C VAL A 163 -24.24 -3.77 -5.13
N ASN A 164 -24.26 -4.33 -6.32
CA ASN A 164 -25.14 -3.90 -7.41
C ASN A 164 -26.17 -4.99 -7.71
N ASP A 165 -27.16 -4.67 -8.55
CA ASP A 165 -28.27 -5.57 -8.87
C ASP A 165 -27.83 -6.83 -9.66
N ASP A 166 -26.57 -6.89 -10.11
CA ASP A 166 -25.99 -7.99 -10.88
C ASP A 166 -25.11 -8.92 -10.02
N THR A 167 -25.02 -8.67 -8.70
CA THR A 167 -24.29 -9.51 -7.72
C THR A 167 -25.27 -10.29 -6.78
#